data_84c92db1d74c0233376f27d4db6c1431
#
_entry.id   84c92db1d74c0233376f27d4db6c1431
#
_cell.length_a   1.000
_cell.length_b   1.000
_cell.length_c   1.000
_cell.angle_alpha   90.00
_cell.angle_beta   90.00
_cell.angle_gamma   90.00
#
_symmetry.space_group_name_H-M   'P 1'
#
loop_
_entity.id
_entity.type
_entity.pdbx_description
1 polymer ?
#
loop_
_entity_poly.entity_id
_entity_poly.type
_entity_poly.pdbx_seq_one_letter_code
_entity_poly.pdbx_strand_id
1 'polypeptide(L)'
;KESDGKFCAIMNNGCYEWVNRSIKVYGDKLFNDVELKNWQYFNSGFIVVNKSHLEFFEKVHKFYEENSDSFRSIQQEFKVGNDQTPLNYLTKLYNVDVKLFPNCYNLQEMHRKNLLHFPNHSWFEDELHFLDSAWVYHFNGIPNHPERNVHYWMERTYKHLYGESND
;
A
#
# COMPACT_ATOMS: atom_id res chain seq x y z
N LYS A 1 -4.74 -16.83 13.91
CA LYS A 1 -5.68 -16.49 15.01
C LYS A 1 -6.10 -15.00 14.99
N GLU A 2 -5.25 -14.08 14.55
CA GLU A 2 -5.57 -12.64 14.55
C GLU A 2 -6.50 -12.20 13.41
N SER A 3 -6.57 -12.95 12.31
CA SER A 3 -7.39 -12.59 11.14
C SER A 3 -8.89 -12.82 11.36
N ASP A 4 -9.27 -13.73 12.28
CA ASP A 4 -10.66 -14.13 12.55
C ASP A 4 -11.47 -14.49 11.28
N GLY A 5 -10.78 -14.98 10.25
CA GLY A 5 -11.38 -15.30 8.95
C GLY A 5 -11.70 -14.10 8.06
N LYS A 6 -11.35 -12.88 8.47
CA LYS A 6 -11.56 -11.65 7.71
C LYS A 6 -10.52 -11.44 6.61
N PHE A 7 -10.87 -10.60 5.65
CA PHE A 7 -9.89 -10.02 4.74
C PHE A 7 -9.02 -9.04 5.53
N CYS A 8 -7.74 -9.35 5.68
CA CYS A 8 -6.83 -8.53 6.46
C CYS A 8 -5.83 -7.85 5.52
N ALA A 9 -5.63 -6.57 5.74
CA ALA A 9 -4.66 -5.76 5.00
C ALA A 9 -3.90 -4.84 5.95
N ILE A 10 -2.81 -4.28 5.48
CA ILE A 10 -2.01 -3.36 6.28
C ILE A 10 -2.43 -1.94 5.95
N MET A 11 -2.65 -1.14 7.00
CA MET A 11 -2.89 0.29 6.85
C MET A 11 -1.83 0.90 5.93
N ASN A 12 -2.27 1.61 4.90
CA ASN A 12 -1.32 2.27 4.00
C ASN A 12 -0.67 3.47 4.68
N ASN A 13 0.64 3.51 4.63
CA ASN A 13 1.46 4.62 5.11
C ASN A 13 2.13 5.38 3.94
N GLY A 14 1.57 5.30 2.76
CA GLY A 14 2.08 5.95 1.55
C GLY A 14 2.00 7.47 1.55
N CYS A 15 2.56 8.08 0.52
CA CYS A 15 2.55 9.53 0.32
C CYS A 15 1.11 10.07 0.27
N TYR A 16 0.80 11.00 1.17
CA TYR A 16 -0.54 11.55 1.35
C TYR A 16 -1.12 12.13 0.07
N GLU A 17 -0.34 12.94 -0.65
CA GLU A 17 -0.77 13.59 -1.89
C GLU A 17 -1.06 12.56 -2.99
N TRP A 18 -0.22 11.53 -3.10
CA TRP A 18 -0.41 10.49 -4.09
C TRP A 18 -1.66 9.66 -3.81
N VAL A 19 -1.88 9.27 -2.55
CA VAL A 19 -3.06 8.49 -2.16
C VAL A 19 -4.35 9.27 -2.43
N ASN A 20 -4.43 10.53 -1.98
CA ASN A 20 -5.61 11.37 -2.20
C ASN A 20 -5.87 11.62 -3.68
N ARG A 21 -4.81 11.87 -4.47
CA ARG A 21 -4.93 12.01 -5.92
C ARG A 21 -5.47 10.74 -6.57
N SER A 22 -4.92 9.59 -6.19
CA SER A 22 -5.32 8.30 -6.73
C SER A 22 -6.77 7.95 -6.39
N ILE A 23 -7.18 8.16 -5.14
CA ILE A 23 -8.57 8.01 -4.69
C ILE A 23 -9.49 8.90 -5.55
N LYS A 24 -9.17 10.20 -5.66
CA LYS A 24 -9.99 11.12 -6.43
C LYS A 24 -10.13 10.70 -7.89
N VAL A 25 -9.03 10.36 -8.56
CA VAL A 25 -9.05 9.98 -9.97
C VAL A 25 -9.91 8.74 -10.21
N TYR A 26 -9.73 7.69 -9.42
CA TYR A 26 -10.52 6.48 -9.57
C TYR A 26 -11.98 6.67 -9.17
N GLY A 27 -12.24 7.46 -8.13
CA GLY A 27 -13.60 7.83 -7.76
C GLY A 27 -14.32 8.53 -8.89
N ASP A 28 -13.73 9.59 -9.45
CA ASP A 28 -14.35 10.40 -10.52
C ASP A 28 -14.49 9.64 -11.86
N LYS A 29 -13.65 8.65 -12.14
CA LYS A 29 -13.59 8.01 -13.46
C LYS A 29 -14.21 6.62 -13.53
N LEU A 30 -14.24 5.87 -12.43
CA LEU A 30 -14.63 4.46 -12.46
C LEU A 30 -15.54 4.03 -11.31
N PHE A 31 -15.48 4.71 -10.16
CA PHE A 31 -16.21 4.33 -8.95
C PHE A 31 -17.07 5.47 -8.40
N ASN A 32 -17.81 6.15 -9.28
CA ASN A 32 -18.58 7.38 -8.95
C ASN A 32 -19.54 7.23 -7.76
N ASP A 33 -20.10 6.04 -7.56
CA ASP A 33 -21.07 5.77 -6.51
C ASP A 33 -20.45 5.13 -5.25
N VAL A 34 -19.12 5.04 -5.19
CA VAL A 34 -18.41 4.40 -4.09
C VAL A 34 -17.54 5.41 -3.35
N GLU A 35 -17.87 5.68 -2.09
CA GLU A 35 -17.02 6.52 -1.24
C GLU A 35 -15.87 5.71 -0.65
N LEU A 36 -14.64 6.14 -0.91
CA LEU A 36 -13.44 5.60 -0.27
C LEU A 36 -12.72 6.72 0.51
N LYS A 37 -12.67 6.58 1.82
CA LYS A 37 -11.96 7.52 2.69
C LYS A 37 -10.51 7.10 2.86
N ASN A 38 -9.60 8.05 2.93
CA ASN A 38 -8.16 7.80 3.04
C ASN A 38 -7.76 6.98 4.27
N TRP A 39 -8.46 7.14 5.40
CA TRP A 39 -8.21 6.34 6.62
C TRP A 39 -8.62 4.85 6.48
N GLN A 40 -9.37 4.50 5.44
CA GLN A 40 -9.75 3.11 5.11
C GLN A 40 -8.80 2.48 4.10
N TYR A 41 -7.87 3.27 3.57
CA TYR A 41 -7.01 2.87 2.48
C TYR A 41 -5.89 1.96 2.99
N PHE A 42 -5.75 0.80 2.37
CA PHE A 42 -4.75 -0.18 2.71
C PHE A 42 -3.72 -0.38 1.60
N ASN A 43 -2.56 -0.91 1.97
CA ASN A 43 -1.53 -1.33 1.05
C ASN A 43 -1.84 -2.72 0.50
N SER A 44 -1.83 -2.87 -0.83
CA SER A 44 -2.09 -4.15 -1.51
C SER A 44 -0.89 -5.10 -1.53
N GLY A 45 0.29 -4.65 -1.13
CA GLY A 45 1.51 -5.46 -1.15
C GLY A 45 1.57 -6.54 -0.05
N PHE A 46 0.69 -6.46 0.95
CA PHE A 46 0.57 -7.48 1.99
C PHE A 46 -0.89 -7.62 2.43
N ILE A 47 -1.51 -8.70 2.01
CA ILE A 47 -2.88 -9.06 2.39
C ILE A 47 -2.94 -10.50 2.90
N VAL A 48 -3.82 -10.76 3.86
CA VAL A 48 -4.09 -12.11 4.37
C VAL A 48 -5.55 -12.44 4.12
N VAL A 49 -5.77 -13.51 3.38
CA VAL A 49 -7.09 -13.98 2.96
C VAL A 49 -7.24 -15.47 3.22
N ASN A 50 -8.47 -15.97 3.13
CA ASN A 50 -8.78 -17.39 3.18
C ASN A 50 -9.75 -17.78 2.05
N LYS A 51 -10.16 -19.03 2.02
CA LYS A 51 -11.03 -19.57 0.96
C LYS A 51 -12.38 -18.86 0.84
N SER A 52 -12.89 -18.23 1.91
CA SER A 52 -14.17 -17.51 1.85
C SER A 52 -14.10 -16.24 1.01
N HIS A 53 -12.91 -15.77 0.67
CA HIS A 53 -12.70 -14.60 -0.20
C HIS A 53 -12.55 -14.94 -1.68
N LEU A 54 -12.66 -16.22 -2.06
CA LEU A 54 -12.48 -16.64 -3.47
C LEU A 54 -13.48 -15.91 -4.39
N GLU A 55 -14.76 -15.90 -4.04
CA GLU A 55 -15.80 -15.22 -4.80
C GLU A 55 -15.51 -13.72 -4.99
N PHE A 56 -14.94 -13.08 -3.97
CA PHE A 56 -14.51 -11.68 -4.10
C PHE A 56 -13.43 -11.52 -5.16
N PHE A 57 -12.40 -12.38 -5.16
CA PHE A 57 -11.34 -12.28 -6.16
C PHE A 57 -11.81 -12.65 -7.57
N GLU A 58 -12.78 -13.54 -7.72
CA GLU A 58 -13.43 -13.81 -9.01
C GLU A 58 -14.17 -12.56 -9.53
N LYS A 59 -14.88 -11.84 -8.64
CA LYS A 59 -15.51 -10.55 -8.98
C LYS A 59 -14.48 -9.48 -9.33
N VAL A 60 -13.37 -9.40 -8.59
CA VAL A 60 -12.26 -8.49 -8.88
C VAL A 60 -11.70 -8.77 -10.27
N HIS A 61 -11.39 -10.03 -10.57
CA HIS A 61 -10.87 -10.43 -11.88
C HIS A 61 -11.81 -10.01 -13.01
N LYS A 62 -13.07 -10.39 -12.91
CA LYS A 62 -14.10 -10.01 -13.87
C LYS A 62 -14.21 -8.50 -14.06
N PHE A 63 -14.19 -7.73 -12.98
CA PHE A 63 -14.25 -6.28 -13.04
C PHE A 63 -13.06 -5.69 -13.81
N TYR A 64 -11.85 -6.22 -13.60
CA TYR A 64 -10.67 -5.80 -14.34
C TYR A 64 -10.75 -6.14 -15.83
N GLU A 65 -11.27 -7.30 -16.19
CA GLU A 65 -11.48 -7.69 -17.58
C GLU A 65 -12.48 -6.75 -18.28
N GLU A 66 -13.64 -6.51 -17.65
CA GLU A 66 -14.71 -5.66 -18.19
C GLU A 66 -14.31 -4.17 -18.31
N ASN A 67 -13.37 -3.71 -17.50
CA ASN A 67 -12.93 -2.30 -17.44
C ASN A 67 -11.48 -2.08 -17.88
N SER A 68 -10.87 -3.04 -18.57
CA SER A 68 -9.45 -3.02 -18.93
C SER A 68 -9.01 -1.76 -19.66
N ASP A 69 -9.83 -1.25 -20.60
CA ASP A 69 -9.52 -0.05 -21.35
C ASP A 69 -9.61 1.22 -20.49
N SER A 70 -10.57 1.26 -19.56
CA SER A 70 -10.68 2.35 -18.60
C SER A 70 -9.47 2.41 -17.68
N PHE A 71 -9.01 1.25 -17.15
CA PHE A 71 -7.80 1.17 -16.35
C PHE A 71 -6.56 1.65 -17.11
N ARG A 72 -6.42 1.22 -18.36
CA ARG A 72 -5.30 1.65 -19.23
C ARG A 72 -5.32 3.14 -19.46
N SER A 73 -6.47 3.70 -19.79
CA SER A 73 -6.66 5.14 -20.01
C SER A 73 -6.32 5.95 -18.75
N ILE A 74 -6.87 5.56 -17.59
CA ILE A 74 -6.60 6.22 -16.31
C ILE A 74 -5.10 6.20 -15.99
N GLN A 75 -4.44 5.06 -16.14
CA GLN A 75 -3.01 4.94 -15.88
C GLN A 75 -2.17 5.82 -16.83
N GLN A 76 -2.52 5.87 -18.10
CA GLN A 76 -1.80 6.67 -19.09
C GLN A 76 -1.99 8.17 -18.88
N GLU A 77 -3.22 8.61 -18.61
CA GLU A 77 -3.56 10.02 -18.46
C GLU A 77 -3.09 10.59 -17.11
N PHE A 78 -3.37 9.88 -16.02
CA PHE A 78 -3.16 10.40 -14.67
C PHE A 78 -1.90 9.89 -13.98
N LYS A 79 -1.19 8.91 -14.56
CA LYS A 79 0.03 8.31 -13.99
C LYS A 79 -0.19 7.75 -12.57
N VAL A 80 -1.36 7.16 -12.32
CA VAL A 80 -1.69 6.45 -11.08
C VAL A 80 -1.60 4.94 -11.29
N GLY A 81 -1.28 4.19 -10.22
CA GLY A 81 -1.23 2.73 -10.27
C GLY A 81 -2.62 2.13 -10.47
N ASN A 82 -2.70 0.96 -11.09
CA ASN A 82 -3.95 0.27 -11.44
C ASN A 82 -4.24 -0.96 -10.57
N ASP A 83 -3.59 -1.11 -9.44
CA ASP A 83 -3.71 -2.24 -8.52
C ASP A 83 -4.30 -1.83 -7.16
N GLN A 84 -3.57 -1.08 -6.37
CA GLN A 84 -3.90 -0.80 -4.98
C GLN A 84 -5.19 0.01 -4.81
N THR A 85 -5.34 1.14 -5.51
CA THR A 85 -6.52 2.00 -5.36
C THR A 85 -7.80 1.33 -5.85
N PRO A 86 -7.83 0.70 -7.05
CA PRO A 86 -8.98 -0.07 -7.46
C PRO A 86 -9.36 -1.20 -6.49
N LEU A 87 -8.38 -1.95 -5.97
CA LEU A 87 -8.67 -3.01 -5.00
C LEU A 87 -9.33 -2.47 -3.73
N ASN A 88 -8.89 -1.31 -3.23
CA ASN A 88 -9.54 -0.62 -2.12
C ASN A 88 -10.99 -0.24 -2.43
N TYR A 89 -11.28 0.27 -3.64
CA TYR A 89 -12.64 0.55 -4.09
C TYR A 89 -13.48 -0.72 -4.22
N LEU A 90 -12.93 -1.78 -4.77
CA LEU A 90 -13.64 -3.05 -4.97
C LEU A 90 -14.01 -3.72 -3.65
N THR A 91 -13.20 -3.58 -2.60
CA THR A 91 -13.61 -4.06 -1.26
C THR A 91 -14.85 -3.31 -0.75
N LYS A 92 -14.99 -2.02 -1.04
CA LYS A 92 -16.19 -1.23 -0.70
C LYS A 92 -17.39 -1.60 -1.58
N LEU A 93 -17.18 -1.66 -2.89
CA LEU A 93 -18.22 -2.01 -3.86
C LEU A 93 -18.86 -3.37 -3.56
N TYR A 94 -18.05 -4.35 -3.14
CA TYR A 94 -18.51 -5.70 -2.83
C TYR A 94 -18.72 -5.98 -1.33
N ASN A 95 -18.71 -4.93 -0.49
CA ASN A 95 -18.97 -5.00 0.95
C ASN A 95 -18.09 -6.00 1.69
N VAL A 96 -16.80 -6.06 1.35
CA VAL A 96 -15.84 -6.92 2.04
C VAL A 96 -15.46 -6.29 3.38
N ASP A 97 -15.59 -7.05 4.46
CA ASP A 97 -15.16 -6.62 5.80
C ASP A 97 -13.63 -6.70 5.91
N VAL A 98 -12.98 -5.55 5.76
CA VAL A 98 -11.52 -5.43 5.82
C VAL A 98 -11.07 -5.07 7.21
N LYS A 99 -10.25 -5.95 7.81
CA LYS A 99 -9.54 -5.67 9.06
C LYS A 99 -8.17 -5.06 8.75
N LEU A 100 -7.96 -3.83 9.19
CA LEU A 100 -6.68 -3.16 9.03
C LEU A 100 -5.75 -3.49 10.20
N PHE A 101 -4.54 -3.92 9.87
CA PHE A 101 -3.45 -4.08 10.80
C PHE A 101 -2.51 -2.87 10.78
N PRO A 102 -1.80 -2.63 11.90
CA PRO A 102 -0.79 -1.58 11.97
C PRO A 102 0.31 -1.76 10.92
N ASN A 103 0.95 -0.65 10.54
CA ASN A 103 2.01 -0.63 9.53
C ASN A 103 3.28 -1.39 9.94
N CYS A 104 3.48 -1.69 11.23
CA CYS A 104 4.60 -2.53 11.68
C CYS A 104 4.59 -3.94 11.07
N TYR A 105 3.44 -4.43 10.62
CA TYR A 105 3.37 -5.72 9.90
C TYR A 105 3.89 -5.65 8.46
N ASN A 106 3.93 -4.45 7.87
CA ASN A 106 4.48 -4.19 6.54
C ASN A 106 4.88 -2.72 6.46
N LEU A 107 6.06 -2.39 6.97
CA LEU A 107 6.56 -1.02 7.03
C LEU A 107 6.91 -0.52 5.64
N GLN A 108 6.32 0.61 5.25
CA GLN A 108 6.38 1.17 3.90
C GLN A 108 6.90 2.61 3.95
N GLU A 109 7.35 3.10 2.79
CA GLU A 109 7.62 4.52 2.55
C GLU A 109 8.65 5.14 3.53
N MET A 110 9.61 4.35 3.97
CA MET A 110 10.61 4.74 4.96
C MET A 110 11.43 5.98 4.56
N HIS A 111 11.45 6.31 3.28
CA HIS A 111 12.18 7.44 2.71
C HIS A 111 11.34 8.70 2.49
N ARG A 112 10.03 8.65 2.78
CA ARG A 112 9.11 9.74 2.46
C ARG A 112 8.69 10.57 3.67
N LYS A 113 8.34 11.82 3.37
CA LYS A 113 7.58 12.73 4.25
C LYS A 113 6.09 12.68 3.91
N ASN A 114 5.27 13.34 4.72
CA ASN A 114 3.83 13.51 4.47
C ASN A 114 3.10 12.17 4.28
N LEU A 115 3.34 11.25 5.17
CA LEU A 115 2.68 9.95 5.16
C LEU A 115 1.19 10.09 5.46
N LEU A 116 0.36 9.22 4.90
CA LEU A 116 -1.09 9.27 4.98
C LEU A 116 -1.62 9.40 6.42
N HIS A 117 -1.09 8.60 7.33
CA HIS A 117 -1.48 8.59 8.75
C HIS A 117 -0.55 9.41 9.65
N PHE A 118 0.54 9.92 9.10
CA PHE A 118 1.56 10.72 9.79
C PHE A 118 2.03 11.85 8.89
N PRO A 119 1.17 12.82 8.55
CA PRO A 119 1.44 13.80 7.49
C PRO A 119 2.65 14.69 7.77
N ASN A 120 3.02 14.86 9.03
CA ASN A 120 4.18 15.67 9.44
C ASN A 120 5.37 14.82 9.89
N HIS A 121 5.28 13.49 9.76
CA HIS A 121 6.34 12.59 10.16
C HIS A 121 7.34 12.36 9.02
N SER A 122 8.60 12.22 9.38
CA SER A 122 9.67 11.89 8.43
C SER A 122 10.39 10.62 8.91
N TRP A 123 10.42 9.61 8.08
CA TRP A 123 11.17 8.37 8.31
C TRP A 123 12.65 8.51 7.93
N PHE A 124 13.25 9.69 8.17
CA PHE A 124 14.63 9.92 7.78
C PHE A 124 15.64 9.29 8.74
N GLU A 125 16.84 9.29 8.30
CA GLU A 125 18.05 8.63 8.69
C GLU A 125 18.31 8.44 10.18
N ASP A 126 17.85 9.38 11.00
CA ASP A 126 18.13 9.37 12.44
C ASP A 126 17.11 8.54 13.22
N GLU A 127 16.10 7.99 12.54
CA GLU A 127 14.99 7.28 13.17
C GLU A 127 15.00 5.77 12.90
N LEU A 128 16.17 5.15 12.95
CA LEU A 128 16.31 3.70 12.75
C LEU A 128 15.58 2.85 13.79
N HIS A 129 15.23 3.43 14.94
CA HIS A 129 14.51 2.73 16.02
C HIS A 129 13.16 2.12 15.57
N PHE A 130 12.51 2.65 14.54
CA PHE A 130 11.26 2.08 14.01
C PHE A 130 11.49 0.76 13.27
N LEU A 131 12.69 0.49 12.79
CA LEU A 131 13.03 -0.75 12.11
C LEU A 131 12.87 -1.97 13.01
N ASP A 132 13.14 -1.84 14.29
CA ASP A 132 13.03 -2.93 15.27
C ASP A 132 11.60 -3.40 15.49
N SER A 133 10.62 -2.56 15.16
CA SER A 133 9.20 -2.87 15.36
C SER A 133 8.50 -3.46 14.13
N ALA A 134 9.19 -3.57 13.00
CA ALA A 134 8.59 -4.07 11.77
C ALA A 134 8.83 -5.58 11.57
N TRP A 135 7.80 -6.27 11.06
CA TRP A 135 7.88 -7.68 10.69
C TRP A 135 8.30 -7.86 9.23
N VAL A 136 7.87 -6.92 8.39
CA VAL A 136 8.20 -6.87 6.96
C VAL A 136 8.60 -5.44 6.61
N TYR A 137 9.70 -5.29 5.90
CA TYR A 137 10.19 -4.01 5.38
C TYR A 137 9.92 -3.97 3.88
N HIS A 138 9.02 -3.09 3.48
CA HIS A 138 8.55 -2.99 2.10
C HIS A 138 9.20 -1.79 1.40
N PHE A 139 10.21 -2.06 0.62
CA PHE A 139 11.01 -1.04 -0.10
C PHE A 139 10.32 -0.60 -1.39
N ASN A 140 9.10 -0.07 -1.27
CA ASN A 140 8.30 0.40 -2.39
C ASN A 140 8.52 1.88 -2.69
N GLY A 141 8.33 2.26 -3.94
CA GLY A 141 8.28 3.66 -4.39
C GLY A 141 9.56 4.46 -4.15
N ILE A 142 10.69 3.79 -3.89
CA ILE A 142 11.97 4.45 -3.64
C ILE A 142 12.48 5.08 -4.94
N PRO A 143 12.72 6.39 -4.97
CA PRO A 143 13.28 7.05 -6.14
C PRO A 143 14.64 6.47 -6.54
N ASN A 144 14.92 6.44 -7.84
CA ASN A 144 16.24 6.07 -8.34
C ASN A 144 17.25 7.22 -8.09
N HIS A 145 17.76 7.30 -6.87
CA HIS A 145 18.79 8.25 -6.49
C HIS A 145 20.17 7.57 -6.53
N PRO A 146 21.22 8.23 -7.03
CA PRO A 146 22.56 7.62 -7.16
C PRO A 146 23.10 7.02 -5.85
N GLU A 147 22.86 7.70 -4.73
CA GLU A 147 23.43 7.33 -3.43
C GLU A 147 22.42 6.69 -2.47
N ARG A 148 21.10 6.93 -2.69
CA ARG A 148 20.03 6.50 -1.79
C ARG A 148 18.92 5.77 -2.53
N ASN A 149 19.30 4.81 -3.36
CA ASN A 149 18.38 3.94 -4.07
C ASN A 149 17.87 2.78 -3.18
N VAL A 150 17.13 1.86 -3.76
CA VAL A 150 16.58 0.71 -3.04
C VAL A 150 17.66 -0.14 -2.36
N HIS A 151 18.83 -0.31 -2.99
CA HIS A 151 19.93 -1.10 -2.43
C HIS A 151 20.51 -0.46 -1.17
N TYR A 152 20.69 0.85 -1.17
CA TYR A 152 21.11 1.60 0.01
C TYR A 152 20.20 1.34 1.21
N TRP A 153 18.86 1.45 1.02
CA TRP A 153 17.91 1.27 2.10
C TRP A 153 17.84 -0.19 2.58
N MET A 154 17.92 -1.15 1.65
CA MET A 154 17.97 -2.57 2.00
C MET A 154 19.22 -2.92 2.80
N GLU A 155 20.38 -2.47 2.34
CA GLU A 155 21.65 -2.70 3.02
C GLU A 155 21.67 -2.05 4.41
N ARG A 156 21.22 -0.81 4.52
CA ARG A 156 21.12 -0.11 5.79
C ARG A 156 20.19 -0.83 6.78
N THR A 157 19.03 -1.30 6.33
CA THR A 157 18.12 -2.09 7.14
C THR A 157 18.76 -3.40 7.58
N TYR A 158 19.42 -4.08 6.67
CA TYR A 158 20.14 -5.32 6.99
C TYR A 158 21.22 -5.11 8.06
N LYS A 159 22.08 -4.10 7.88
CA LYS A 159 23.11 -3.75 8.86
C LYS A 159 22.55 -3.40 10.23
N HIS A 160 21.43 -2.69 10.26
CA HIS A 160 20.75 -2.35 11.51
C HIS A 160 20.25 -3.61 12.25
N LEU A 161 19.65 -4.56 11.52
CA LEU A 161 19.05 -5.76 12.11
C LEU A 161 20.07 -6.82 12.52
N TYR A 162 21.16 -6.95 11.78
CA TYR A 162 22.11 -8.07 11.93
C TYR A 162 23.55 -7.64 12.25
N GLY A 163 23.80 -6.35 12.32
CA GLY A 163 25.14 -5.79 12.48
C GLY A 163 25.92 -5.71 11.15
N GLU A 164 27.06 -5.04 11.16
CA GLU A 164 27.97 -5.04 10.01
C GLU A 164 28.57 -6.43 9.84
N SER A 165 28.46 -7.01 8.65
CA SER A 165 29.25 -8.20 8.32
C SER A 165 30.72 -7.80 8.34
N ASN A 166 31.48 -8.41 9.23
CA ASN A 166 32.96 -8.28 9.27
C ASN A 166 33.59 -9.17 8.17
N ASP A 167 33.18 -8.96 6.91
CA ASP A 167 33.83 -9.62 5.75
C ASP A 167 34.71 -8.63 4.99
#